data_c9ecba42c0a5c8b82d18cbdb3805adfb
#
_entry.id   c9ecba42c0a5c8b82d18cbdb3805adfb
#
_cell.length_a   1.000
_cell.length_b   1.000
_cell.length_c   1.000
_cell.angle_alpha   90.00
_cell.angle_beta   90.00
_cell.angle_gamma   90.00
#
_symmetry.space_group_name_H-M   'P 1'
#
loop_
_entity.id
_entity.type
_entity.pdbx_description
1 polymer ?
#
loop_
_entity_poly.entity_id
_entity_poly.type
_entity_poly.pdbx_seq_one_letter_code
_entity_poly.pdbx_strand_id
1 'polypeptide(L)'
;MKGLQLTSRFQIHKGKLEAFKTLANECISLVQENEPNALQYDWFFNSDQTECVIRETFTDSNALLAHIANLGEVLGKIQALGDFSSEIYGNPSEELMQAVAGMDVKVYSFYRGLERAVAGKSR
;
A
#
# COMPACT_ATOMS: atom_id res chain seq x y z
N MET A 1 13.50 -3.46 12.00
CA MET A 1 12.26 -2.91 11.45
C MET A 1 11.17 -3.95 11.57
N LYS A 2 10.10 -3.62 12.26
CA LYS A 2 9.03 -4.58 12.55
C LYS A 2 7.87 -4.50 11.57
N GLY A 3 7.58 -3.32 11.08
CA GLY A 3 6.46 -3.10 10.19
C GLY A 3 6.77 -3.40 8.75
N LEU A 4 5.76 -3.25 7.92
CA LEU A 4 5.89 -3.31 6.48
C LEU A 4 5.58 -1.94 5.90
N GLN A 5 6.40 -1.52 4.94
CA GLN A 5 6.13 -0.33 4.13
C GLN A 5 5.93 -0.76 2.70
N LEU A 6 5.03 -0.08 2.02
CA LEU A 6 4.75 -0.39 0.62
C LEU A 6 4.75 0.87 -0.21
N THR A 7 5.13 0.70 -1.47
CA THR A 7 4.85 1.65 -2.54
C THR A 7 4.05 0.90 -3.59
N SER A 8 2.81 1.31 -3.80
CA SER A 8 1.96 0.73 -4.84
C SER A 8 1.78 1.76 -5.94
N ARG A 9 1.74 1.30 -7.19
CA ARG A 9 1.67 2.17 -8.37
C ARG A 9 0.58 1.72 -9.30
N PHE A 10 -0.12 2.71 -9.87
CA PHE A 10 -1.08 2.50 -10.95
C PHE A 10 -0.71 3.38 -12.12
N GLN A 11 -0.54 2.78 -13.29
CA GLN A 11 -0.59 3.52 -14.55
C GLN A 11 -2.04 3.54 -14.96
N ILE A 12 -2.71 4.68 -14.80
CA ILE A 12 -4.17 4.76 -14.97
C ILE A 12 -4.51 4.67 -16.45
N HIS A 13 -5.44 3.78 -16.80
CA HIS A 13 -5.87 3.60 -18.17
C HIS A 13 -6.57 4.87 -18.67
N LYS A 14 -6.38 5.17 -19.94
CA LYS A 14 -6.94 6.37 -20.57
C LYS A 14 -8.45 6.42 -20.39
N GLY A 15 -8.95 7.57 -19.96
CA GLY A 15 -10.37 7.80 -19.77
C GLY A 15 -10.93 7.25 -18.45
N LYS A 16 -10.09 6.71 -17.58
CA LYS A 16 -10.53 6.08 -16.32
C LYS A 16 -10.23 6.89 -15.07
N LEU A 17 -9.70 8.10 -15.20
CA LEU A 17 -9.27 8.88 -14.05
C LEU A 17 -10.38 9.14 -13.03
N GLU A 18 -11.57 9.57 -13.48
CA GLU A 18 -12.64 9.89 -12.56
C GLU A 18 -13.19 8.65 -11.85
N ALA A 19 -13.33 7.54 -12.58
CA ALA A 19 -13.70 6.27 -11.97
C ALA A 19 -12.64 5.81 -10.96
N PHE A 20 -11.35 6.01 -11.31
CA PHE A 20 -10.24 5.68 -10.42
C PHE A 20 -10.32 6.49 -9.12
N LYS A 21 -10.54 7.79 -9.21
CA LYS A 21 -10.65 8.66 -8.03
C LYS A 21 -11.83 8.27 -7.13
N THR A 22 -12.95 7.90 -7.72
CA THR A 22 -14.11 7.44 -6.95
C THR A 22 -13.76 6.20 -6.14
N LEU A 23 -13.11 5.21 -6.77
CA LEU A 23 -12.70 4.00 -6.07
C LEU A 23 -11.58 4.26 -5.07
N ALA A 24 -10.66 5.18 -5.37
CA ALA A 24 -9.61 5.58 -4.43
C ALA A 24 -10.22 6.13 -3.14
N ASN A 25 -11.22 7.01 -3.25
CA ASN A 25 -11.90 7.55 -2.08
C ASN A 25 -12.61 6.46 -1.29
N GLU A 26 -13.19 5.48 -1.96
CA GLU A 26 -13.82 4.33 -1.31
C GLU A 26 -12.78 3.49 -0.56
N CYS A 27 -11.63 3.24 -1.16
CA CYS A 27 -10.52 2.54 -0.48
C CYS A 27 -10.10 3.27 0.79
N ILE A 28 -9.89 4.58 0.70
CA ILE A 28 -9.44 5.40 1.84
C ILE A 28 -10.47 5.33 2.97
N SER A 29 -11.76 5.45 2.64
CA SER A 29 -12.83 5.36 3.64
C SER A 29 -12.85 4.00 4.34
N LEU A 30 -12.71 2.92 3.59
CA LEU A 30 -12.70 1.57 4.15
C LEU A 30 -11.52 1.37 5.11
N VAL A 31 -10.34 1.88 4.75
CA VAL A 31 -9.16 1.79 5.61
C VAL A 31 -9.36 2.62 6.88
N GLN A 32 -9.83 3.85 6.73
CA GLN A 32 -10.04 4.74 7.87
C GLN A 32 -11.02 4.15 8.88
N GLU A 33 -12.07 3.51 8.40
CA GLU A 33 -13.12 2.95 9.26
C GLU A 33 -12.72 1.63 9.92
N ASN A 34 -11.93 0.79 9.23
CA ASN A 34 -11.80 -0.62 9.62
C ASN A 34 -10.39 -1.09 9.93
N GLU A 35 -9.35 -0.25 9.71
CA GLU A 35 -7.96 -0.72 9.82
C GLU A 35 -7.13 0.12 10.79
N PRO A 36 -7.24 -0.12 12.09
CA PRO A 36 -6.46 0.64 13.06
C PRO A 36 -4.95 0.40 12.97
N ASN A 37 -4.52 -0.70 12.34
CA ASN A 37 -3.11 -1.05 12.20
C ASN A 37 -2.50 -0.60 10.87
N ALA A 38 -3.26 0.11 10.04
CA ALA A 38 -2.74 0.83 8.89
C ALA A 38 -2.26 2.20 9.38
N LEU A 39 -0.96 2.42 9.37
CA LEU A 39 -0.35 3.63 9.94
C LEU A 39 -0.18 4.73 8.91
N GLN A 40 -0.17 4.39 7.64
CA GLN A 40 -0.04 5.31 6.53
C GLN A 40 -0.77 4.75 5.33
N TYR A 41 -1.50 5.60 4.63
CA TYR A 41 -2.21 5.20 3.41
C TYR A 41 -2.43 6.47 2.58
N ASP A 42 -1.33 6.97 2.01
CA ASP A 42 -1.30 8.27 1.34
C ASP A 42 -1.23 8.07 -0.17
N TRP A 43 -2.09 8.78 -0.89
CA TRP A 43 -2.24 8.68 -2.32
C TRP A 43 -1.71 9.93 -3.00
N PHE A 44 -0.90 9.75 -4.03
CA PHE A 44 -0.23 10.83 -4.75
C PHE A 44 -0.43 10.65 -6.25
N PHE A 45 -0.66 11.75 -6.95
CA PHE A 45 -0.70 11.75 -8.40
C PHE A 45 0.50 12.51 -8.97
N ASN A 46 1.00 12.07 -10.13
CA ASN A 46 1.93 12.88 -10.90
C ASN A 46 1.19 14.08 -11.53
N SER A 47 1.93 15.00 -12.18
CA SER A 47 1.37 16.29 -12.60
C SER A 47 0.23 16.17 -13.61
N ASP A 48 0.27 15.20 -14.52
CA ASP A 48 -0.80 15.01 -15.52
C ASP A 48 -1.83 13.96 -15.09
N GLN A 49 -1.71 13.43 -13.88
CA GLN A 49 -2.64 12.47 -13.29
C GLN A 49 -2.79 11.17 -14.10
N THR A 50 -1.71 10.77 -14.77
CA THR A 50 -1.65 9.49 -15.48
C THR A 50 -1.16 8.37 -14.57
N GLU A 51 -0.49 8.73 -13.46
CA GLU A 51 0.07 7.77 -12.53
C GLU A 51 -0.33 8.13 -11.10
N CYS A 52 -0.68 7.11 -10.32
CA CYS A 52 -0.95 7.25 -8.89
C CYS A 52 0.03 6.38 -8.13
N VAL A 53 0.61 6.95 -7.07
CA VAL A 53 1.50 6.22 -6.15
C VAL A 53 0.87 6.27 -4.77
N ILE A 54 0.82 5.10 -4.11
CA ILE A 54 0.29 4.99 -2.76
C ILE A 54 1.43 4.59 -1.84
N ARG A 55 1.66 5.38 -0.79
CA ARG A 55 2.64 5.05 0.24
C ARG A 55 1.88 4.47 1.43
N GLU A 56 2.25 3.27 1.84
CA GLU A 56 1.51 2.51 2.83
C GLU A 56 2.45 2.02 3.92
N THR A 57 1.98 2.03 5.17
CA THR A 57 2.71 1.47 6.31
C THR A 57 1.73 0.68 7.16
N PHE A 58 2.10 -0.55 7.48
CA PHE A 58 1.31 -1.45 8.33
C PHE A 58 2.16 -1.94 9.49
N THR A 59 1.53 -2.24 10.61
CA THR A 59 2.25 -2.72 11.80
C THR A 59 2.92 -4.07 11.55
N ASP A 60 2.34 -4.93 10.72
CA ASP A 60 2.86 -6.27 10.42
C ASP A 60 2.17 -6.87 9.20
N SER A 61 2.52 -8.11 8.87
CA SER A 61 1.91 -8.83 7.75
C SER A 61 0.42 -9.08 7.94
N ASN A 62 -0.02 -9.32 9.17
CA ASN A 62 -1.43 -9.56 9.45
C ASN A 62 -2.27 -8.32 9.16
N ALA A 63 -1.73 -7.14 9.44
CA ALA A 63 -2.41 -5.88 9.12
C ALA A 63 -2.58 -5.70 7.61
N LEU A 64 -1.59 -6.09 6.82
CA LEU A 64 -1.70 -6.02 5.36
C LEU A 64 -2.66 -7.08 4.82
N LEU A 65 -2.68 -8.28 5.40
CA LEU A 65 -3.68 -9.30 5.05
C LEU A 65 -5.09 -8.79 5.34
N ALA A 66 -5.29 -8.15 6.50
CA ALA A 66 -6.57 -7.55 6.86
C ALA A 66 -6.96 -6.43 5.88
N HIS A 67 -5.98 -5.65 5.41
CA HIS A 67 -6.19 -4.60 4.41
C HIS A 67 -6.73 -5.18 3.10
N ILE A 68 -6.10 -6.23 2.60
CA ILE A 68 -6.54 -6.89 1.37
C ILE A 68 -7.98 -7.41 1.52
N ALA A 69 -8.27 -8.05 2.65
CA ALA A 69 -9.61 -8.56 2.94
C ALA A 69 -10.64 -7.44 3.08
N ASN A 70 -10.27 -6.34 3.72
CA ASN A 70 -11.14 -5.18 3.93
C ASN A 70 -11.49 -4.50 2.60
N LEU A 71 -10.54 -4.34 1.70
CA LEU A 71 -10.82 -3.76 0.38
C LEU A 71 -11.68 -4.69 -0.47
N GLY A 72 -11.47 -6.00 -0.36
CA GLY A 72 -12.31 -6.99 -1.01
C GLY A 72 -12.47 -6.72 -2.51
N GLU A 73 -13.74 -6.62 -2.96
CA GLU A 73 -14.05 -6.40 -4.37
C GLU A 73 -13.56 -5.05 -4.90
N VAL A 74 -13.45 -4.04 -4.03
CA VAL A 74 -13.01 -2.71 -4.43
C VAL A 74 -11.57 -2.77 -4.96
N LEU A 75 -10.72 -3.61 -4.37
CA LEU A 75 -9.35 -3.79 -4.83
C LEU A 75 -9.33 -4.27 -6.28
N GLY A 76 -10.10 -5.28 -6.60
CA GLY A 76 -10.20 -5.79 -7.98
C GLY A 76 -10.73 -4.75 -8.95
N LYS A 77 -11.73 -3.98 -8.52
CA LYS A 77 -12.32 -2.93 -9.37
C LYS A 77 -11.32 -1.83 -9.70
N ILE A 78 -10.55 -1.36 -8.71
CA ILE A 78 -9.57 -0.30 -8.96
C ILE A 78 -8.39 -0.83 -9.78
N GLN A 79 -7.96 -2.07 -9.53
CA GLN A 79 -6.88 -2.70 -10.31
C GLN A 79 -7.26 -2.86 -11.78
N ALA A 80 -8.55 -2.99 -12.10
CA ALA A 80 -9.01 -3.08 -13.48
C ALA A 80 -8.90 -1.74 -14.24
N LEU A 81 -8.67 -0.63 -13.54
CA LEU A 81 -8.61 0.71 -14.14
C LEU A 81 -7.18 1.16 -14.46
N GLY A 82 -6.18 0.33 -14.23
CA GLY A 82 -4.80 0.69 -14.48
C GLY A 82 -3.87 -0.51 -14.38
N ASP A 83 -2.61 -0.29 -14.74
CA ASP A 83 -1.57 -1.30 -14.57
C ASP A 83 -0.99 -1.14 -13.17
N PHE A 84 -1.16 -2.18 -12.36
CA PHE A 84 -0.81 -2.17 -10.95
C PHE A 84 0.51 -2.88 -10.68
N SER A 85 1.33 -2.29 -9.83
CA SER A 85 2.52 -2.95 -9.27
C SER A 85 2.72 -2.48 -7.83
N SER A 86 3.41 -3.28 -7.03
CA SER A 86 3.68 -2.94 -5.64
C SER A 86 5.07 -3.41 -5.23
N GLU A 87 5.67 -2.66 -4.31
CA GLU A 87 6.93 -3.01 -3.67
C GLU A 87 6.68 -3.10 -2.17
N ILE A 88 7.12 -4.20 -1.56
CA ILE A 88 7.02 -4.40 -0.12
C ILE A 88 8.41 -4.30 0.48
N TYR A 89 8.56 -3.45 1.48
CA TYR A 89 9.83 -3.26 2.20
C TYR A 89 9.69 -3.84 3.61
N GLY A 90 10.51 -4.84 3.93
CA GLY A 90 10.50 -5.53 5.20
C GLY A 90 10.48 -7.04 5.03
N ASN A 91 9.94 -7.75 6.02
CA ASN A 91 9.89 -9.21 6.02
C ASN A 91 8.44 -9.69 6.03
N PRO A 92 7.81 -9.80 4.85
CA PRO A 92 6.44 -10.30 4.78
C PRO A 92 6.39 -11.78 5.15
N SER A 93 5.27 -12.18 5.80
CA SER A 93 5.04 -13.58 6.15
C SER A 93 4.80 -14.42 4.90
N GLU A 94 4.99 -15.72 5.04
CA GLU A 94 4.71 -16.66 3.96
C GLU A 94 3.24 -16.59 3.54
N GLU A 95 2.34 -16.48 4.52
CA GLU A 95 0.91 -16.36 4.26
C GLU A 95 0.60 -15.11 3.40
N LEU A 96 1.22 -13.97 3.73
CA LEU A 96 1.06 -12.76 2.94
C LEU A 96 1.59 -12.95 1.51
N MET A 97 2.74 -13.58 1.37
CA MET A 97 3.31 -13.82 0.03
C MET A 97 2.43 -14.72 -0.81
N GLN A 98 1.75 -15.69 -0.20
CA GLN A 98 0.78 -16.52 -0.90
C GLN A 98 -0.45 -15.70 -1.32
N ALA A 99 -0.91 -14.81 -0.47
CA ALA A 99 -2.08 -13.97 -0.77
C ALA A 99 -1.86 -13.04 -1.95
N VAL A 100 -0.62 -12.55 -2.16
CA VAL A 100 -0.29 -11.63 -3.26
C VAL A 100 0.36 -12.31 -4.45
N ALA A 101 0.41 -13.64 -4.49
CA ALA A 101 1.15 -14.40 -5.50
C ALA A 101 0.70 -14.13 -6.93
N GLY A 102 -0.57 -13.73 -7.14
CA GLY A 102 -1.08 -13.40 -8.47
C GLY A 102 -0.88 -11.95 -8.88
N MET A 103 -0.22 -11.15 -8.06
CA MET A 103 -0.02 -9.72 -8.30
C MET A 103 1.44 -9.43 -8.67
N ASP A 104 1.68 -8.30 -9.33
CA ASP A 104 3.03 -7.81 -9.61
C ASP A 104 3.59 -7.16 -8.35
N VAL A 105 4.27 -7.96 -7.54
CA VAL A 105 4.80 -7.54 -6.24
C VAL A 105 6.27 -7.92 -6.14
N LYS A 106 7.10 -6.96 -5.74
CA LYS A 106 8.52 -7.19 -5.43
C LYS A 106 8.75 -6.96 -3.95
N VAL A 107 9.65 -7.76 -3.36
CA VAL A 107 9.98 -7.67 -1.95
C VAL A 107 11.43 -7.26 -1.77
N TYR A 108 11.64 -6.30 -0.86
CA TYR A 108 12.95 -5.79 -0.51
C TYR A 108 13.15 -5.95 0.99
N SER A 109 14.09 -6.80 1.38
CA SER A 109 14.39 -7.05 2.79
C SER A 109 15.16 -5.90 3.40
N PHE A 110 14.87 -5.59 4.64
CA PHE A 110 15.58 -4.54 5.35
C PHE A 110 17.07 -4.91 5.48
N TYR A 111 17.97 -4.01 5.08
CA TYR A 111 19.42 -4.18 5.27
C TYR A 111 19.87 -3.47 6.54
N ARG A 112 19.82 -2.15 6.54
CA ARG A 112 20.12 -1.34 7.72
C ARG A 112 19.67 0.09 7.46
N GLY A 113 19.43 0.82 8.54
CA GLY A 113 18.98 2.18 8.45
C GLY A 113 19.88 3.12 9.23
N LEU A 114 19.52 4.38 9.20
CA LEU A 114 20.16 5.38 10.01
C LEU A 114 19.77 5.17 11.47
N GLU A 115 20.77 5.19 12.35
CA GLU A 115 20.55 5.22 13.78
C GLU A 115 21.10 6.54 14.32
N ARG A 116 20.34 7.16 15.18
CA ARG A 116 20.69 8.47 15.69
C ARG A 116 19.95 8.74 16.96
N ALA A 117 20.68 9.16 17.99
CA ALA A 117 20.03 9.59 19.22
C ALA A 117 19.27 10.89 18.94
N VAL A 118 18.04 10.95 19.45
CA VAL A 118 17.25 12.18 19.38
C VAL A 118 17.66 13.07 20.56
N ALA A 119 18.05 14.32 20.27
CA ALA A 119 18.48 15.27 21.30
C ALA A 119 17.43 15.40 22.40
N GLY A 120 17.87 15.25 23.66
CA GLY A 120 17.00 15.37 24.83
C GLY A 120 16.10 14.17 25.08
N LYS A 121 16.27 13.05 24.37
CA LYS A 121 15.48 11.84 24.55
C LYS A 121 16.36 10.64 24.68
N SER A 122 15.94 9.69 25.53
CA SER A 122 16.50 8.36 25.55
C SER A 122 15.85 7.50 24.49
N ARG A 123 16.64 6.60 24.00
CA ARG A 123 16.17 5.68 22.98
C ARG A 123 16.09 4.27 23.51
#